data_bfa1968470bb1b1fd56b7d7c7ccca427
#
_entry.id   bfa1968470bb1b1fd56b7d7c7ccca427
#
_cell.length_a   1.000
_cell.length_b   1.000
_cell.length_c   1.000
_cell.angle_alpha   90.00
_cell.angle_beta   90.00
_cell.angle_gamma   90.00
#
_symmetry.space_group_name_H-M   'P 1'
#
loop_
_entity.id
_entity.type
_entity.pdbx_description
1 polymer ?
#
loop_
_entity_poly.entity_id
_entity_poly.type
_entity_poly.pdbx_seq_one_letter_code
_entity_poly.pdbx_strand_id
1 'polypeptide(L)'
;MFKKRENVLEIEEGNLLSPKFDNDGLIPVITMCSQTKEILMHGYMNVEALKKTIETKEAHYYSRSRKAIWHKGKTSGFILKVTELRIDDDQDSIWLTVDIGEGSSCHVGYRSCFYRSIPLGPIENGREVQMKFTEKEKKFDPEKVYKGQPNPTKI
;
A
#
# COMPACT_ATOMS: atom_id res chain seq x y z
N MET A 1 -7.14 -13.48 -17.55
CA MET A 1 -8.12 -13.67 -16.45
C MET A 1 -7.43 -14.46 -15.35
N PHE A 2 -7.68 -14.18 -14.08
CA PHE A 2 -7.11 -14.95 -12.97
C PHE A 2 -7.74 -16.34 -12.93
N LYS A 3 -6.94 -17.37 -12.52
CA LYS A 3 -7.45 -18.73 -12.40
C LYS A 3 -8.46 -18.83 -11.26
N LYS A 4 -9.47 -19.67 -11.41
CA LYS A 4 -10.41 -19.98 -10.33
C LYS A 4 -9.74 -20.85 -9.27
N ARG A 5 -10.05 -20.63 -8.01
CA ARG A 5 -9.50 -21.35 -6.85
C ARG A 5 -10.29 -22.66 -6.65
N GLU A 6 -9.69 -23.79 -6.99
CA GLU A 6 -10.37 -25.09 -6.96
C GLU A 6 -9.59 -26.17 -6.20
N ASN A 7 -8.26 -25.99 -6.08
CA ASN A 7 -7.38 -26.99 -5.49
C ASN A 7 -6.28 -26.31 -4.69
N VAL A 8 -6.08 -26.72 -3.44
CA VAL A 8 -5.09 -26.12 -2.52
C VAL A 8 -3.68 -26.30 -3.05
N LEU A 9 -3.31 -27.50 -3.49
CA LEU A 9 -1.96 -27.78 -4.01
C LEU A 9 -1.62 -26.90 -5.23
N GLU A 10 -2.59 -26.68 -6.12
CA GLU A 10 -2.40 -25.78 -7.27
C GLU A 10 -2.27 -24.31 -6.85
N ILE A 11 -2.90 -23.91 -5.74
CA ILE A 11 -2.79 -22.55 -5.22
C ILE A 11 -1.42 -22.33 -4.59
N GLU A 12 -0.96 -23.27 -3.75
CA GLU A 12 0.26 -23.11 -2.95
C GLU A 12 1.54 -23.45 -3.74
N GLU A 13 1.49 -24.44 -4.64
CA GLU A 13 2.68 -24.95 -5.37
C GLU A 13 2.60 -24.75 -6.88
N GLY A 14 1.45 -24.32 -7.41
CA GLY A 14 1.26 -24.06 -8.84
C GLY A 14 1.85 -22.70 -9.26
N ASN A 15 1.84 -22.45 -10.58
CA ASN A 15 2.38 -21.23 -11.19
C ASN A 15 1.30 -20.32 -11.81
N LEU A 16 0.03 -20.59 -11.54
CA LEU A 16 -1.07 -19.78 -12.06
C LEU A 16 -1.60 -18.81 -11.00
N LEU A 17 -1.72 -17.55 -11.38
CA LEU A 17 -2.23 -16.52 -10.51
C LEU A 17 -3.73 -16.72 -10.23
N SER A 18 -4.06 -16.95 -8.95
CA SER A 18 -5.39 -17.28 -8.44
C SER A 18 -5.70 -16.50 -7.15
N PRO A 19 -5.71 -15.15 -7.19
CA PRO A 19 -5.76 -14.32 -5.99
C PRO A 19 -7.04 -14.56 -5.19
N LYS A 20 -6.91 -14.55 -3.86
CA LYS A 20 -8.03 -14.60 -2.92
C LYS A 20 -8.38 -13.18 -2.49
N PHE A 21 -9.50 -12.71 -2.94
CA PHE A 21 -10.08 -11.46 -2.45
C PHE A 21 -11.00 -11.76 -1.26
N ASP A 22 -11.06 -10.83 -0.32
CA ASP A 22 -11.99 -10.91 0.81
C ASP A 22 -13.47 -10.75 0.39
N ASN A 23 -14.37 -10.71 1.37
CA ASN A 23 -15.81 -10.57 1.11
C ASN A 23 -16.20 -9.22 0.48
N ASP A 24 -15.34 -8.20 0.60
CA ASP A 24 -15.50 -6.90 -0.04
C ASP A 24 -14.83 -6.84 -1.44
N GLY A 25 -14.28 -7.95 -1.90
CA GLY A 25 -13.56 -8.06 -3.17
C GLY A 25 -12.18 -7.41 -3.15
N LEU A 26 -11.53 -7.34 -1.98
CA LEU A 26 -10.24 -6.68 -1.77
C LEU A 26 -9.15 -7.68 -1.37
N ILE A 27 -7.92 -7.38 -1.79
CA ILE A 27 -6.71 -8.06 -1.35
C ILE A 27 -5.75 -7.03 -0.74
N PRO A 28 -5.16 -7.29 0.45
CA PRO A 28 -4.20 -6.39 1.07
C PRO A 28 -2.89 -6.34 0.29
N VAL A 29 -2.26 -5.17 0.31
CA VAL A 29 -1.00 -4.90 -0.40
C VAL A 29 -0.03 -4.18 0.51
N ILE A 30 1.15 -4.74 0.70
CA ILE A 30 2.31 -4.07 1.31
C ILE A 30 3.19 -3.55 0.20
N THR A 31 3.57 -2.27 0.26
CA THR A 31 4.41 -1.63 -0.75
C THR A 31 5.77 -1.27 -0.16
N MET A 32 6.83 -1.67 -0.83
CA MET A 32 8.22 -1.51 -0.42
C MET A 32 9.03 -0.76 -1.48
N CYS A 33 9.97 0.06 -1.04
CA CYS A 33 10.96 0.70 -1.93
C CYS A 33 11.96 -0.32 -2.47
N SER A 34 12.19 -0.32 -3.78
CA SER A 34 13.14 -1.25 -4.43
C SER A 34 14.60 -1.01 -4.01
N GLN A 35 14.99 0.25 -3.77
CA GLN A 35 16.35 0.64 -3.42
C GLN A 35 16.63 0.46 -1.93
N THR A 36 15.80 1.05 -1.07
CA THR A 36 16.06 1.10 0.38
C THR A 36 15.50 -0.09 1.16
N LYS A 37 14.61 -0.88 0.53
CA LYS A 37 13.85 -1.97 1.18
C LYS A 37 12.91 -1.50 2.30
N GLU A 38 12.71 -0.20 2.41
CA GLU A 38 11.78 0.40 3.35
C GLU A 38 10.33 0.09 2.96
N ILE A 39 9.52 -0.28 3.94
CA ILE A 39 8.06 -0.38 3.76
C ILE A 39 7.48 1.02 3.66
N LEU A 40 6.82 1.31 2.54
CA LEU A 40 6.30 2.62 2.21
C LEU A 40 4.85 2.81 2.63
N MET A 41 4.00 1.82 2.36
CA MET A 41 2.59 1.91 2.68
C MET A 41 1.91 0.53 2.70
N HIS A 42 0.75 0.49 3.33
CA HIS A 42 -0.23 -0.58 3.20
C HIS A 42 -1.46 -0.03 2.46
N GLY A 43 -2.04 -0.83 1.58
CA GLY A 43 -3.25 -0.50 0.84
C GLY A 43 -4.05 -1.74 0.48
N TYR A 44 -5.03 -1.57 -0.40
CA TYR A 44 -5.86 -2.64 -0.93
C TYR A 44 -5.98 -2.53 -2.44
N MET A 45 -6.14 -3.66 -3.10
CA MET A 45 -6.51 -3.74 -4.51
C MET A 45 -7.80 -4.55 -4.65
N ASN A 46 -8.67 -4.12 -5.56
CA ASN A 46 -9.68 -4.98 -6.13
C ASN A 46 -9.15 -5.63 -7.41
N VAL A 47 -9.93 -6.50 -8.04
CA VAL A 47 -9.55 -7.19 -9.29
C VAL A 47 -9.07 -6.21 -10.37
N GLU A 48 -9.75 -5.08 -10.54
CA GLU A 48 -9.42 -4.09 -11.56
C GLU A 48 -8.14 -3.33 -11.24
N ALA A 49 -7.92 -2.94 -9.98
CA ALA A 49 -6.69 -2.28 -9.55
C ALA A 49 -5.46 -3.19 -9.74
N LEU A 50 -5.59 -4.48 -9.40
CA LEU A 50 -4.53 -5.45 -9.62
C LEU A 50 -4.20 -5.62 -11.11
N LYS A 51 -5.21 -5.76 -11.97
CA LYS A 51 -5.02 -5.81 -13.42
C LYS A 51 -4.32 -4.58 -13.95
N LYS A 52 -4.79 -3.39 -13.60
CA LYS A 52 -4.16 -2.12 -14.01
C LYS A 52 -2.71 -2.03 -13.55
N THR A 53 -2.41 -2.45 -12.33
CA THR A 53 -1.03 -2.47 -11.81
C THR A 53 -0.13 -3.38 -12.64
N ILE A 54 -0.60 -4.58 -13.00
CA ILE A 54 0.15 -5.52 -13.83
C ILE A 54 0.38 -4.95 -15.24
N GLU A 55 -0.66 -4.40 -15.86
CA GLU A 55 -0.62 -3.91 -17.24
C GLU A 55 0.22 -2.64 -17.40
N THR A 56 0.07 -1.68 -16.49
CA THR A 56 0.73 -0.36 -16.58
C THR A 56 2.11 -0.33 -15.93
N LYS A 57 2.42 -1.29 -15.06
CA LYS A 57 3.58 -1.27 -14.15
C LYS A 57 3.63 -0.03 -13.25
N GLU A 58 2.48 0.52 -12.94
CA GLU A 58 2.30 1.63 -12.01
C GLU A 58 1.29 1.23 -10.93
N ALA A 59 1.54 1.61 -9.68
CA ALA A 59 0.73 1.14 -8.57
C ALA A 59 -0.68 1.76 -8.59
N HIS A 60 -1.69 0.91 -8.71
CA HIS A 60 -3.10 1.24 -8.57
C HIS A 60 -3.67 0.53 -7.34
N TYR A 61 -4.38 1.27 -6.50
CA TYR A 61 -5.02 0.74 -5.30
C TYR A 61 -6.52 0.97 -5.36
N TYR A 62 -7.25 0.32 -4.48
CA TYR A 62 -8.65 0.61 -4.22
C TYR A 62 -8.79 1.39 -2.91
N SER A 63 -9.32 2.59 -2.99
CA SER A 63 -9.62 3.42 -1.82
C SER A 63 -10.96 3.00 -1.20
N ARG A 64 -10.93 2.39 -0.03
CA ARG A 64 -12.12 1.95 0.71
C ARG A 64 -13.02 3.12 1.08
N SER A 65 -12.45 4.26 1.51
CA SER A 65 -13.22 5.44 1.91
C SER A 65 -13.89 6.16 0.74
N ARG A 66 -13.25 6.16 -0.44
CA ARG A 66 -13.78 6.79 -1.66
C ARG A 66 -14.53 5.81 -2.57
N LYS A 67 -14.44 4.50 -2.28
CA LYS A 67 -15.00 3.41 -3.11
C LYS A 67 -14.58 3.52 -4.58
N ALA A 68 -13.31 3.82 -4.82
CA ALA A 68 -12.79 4.08 -6.16
C ALA A 68 -11.34 3.57 -6.32
N ILE A 69 -10.98 3.26 -7.56
CA ILE A 69 -9.59 2.97 -7.92
C ILE A 69 -8.77 4.27 -7.81
N TRP A 70 -7.60 4.12 -7.25
CA TRP A 70 -6.66 5.21 -7.04
C TRP A 70 -5.30 4.90 -7.68
N HIS A 71 -4.98 5.62 -8.74
CA HIS A 71 -3.66 5.62 -9.33
C HIS A 71 -2.70 6.42 -8.44
N LYS A 72 -1.80 5.73 -7.77
CA LYS A 72 -0.90 6.33 -6.79
C LYS A 72 0.06 7.31 -7.44
N GLY A 73 0.07 8.53 -6.94
CA GLY A 73 0.95 9.59 -7.43
C GLY A 73 0.37 10.45 -8.56
N LYS A 74 -0.80 10.12 -9.12
CA LYS A 74 -1.41 10.91 -10.19
C LYS A 74 -1.61 12.39 -9.81
N THR A 75 -1.97 12.67 -8.56
CA THR A 75 -2.17 14.04 -8.06
C THR A 75 -0.88 14.64 -7.50
N SER A 76 -0.11 13.87 -6.72
CA SER A 76 1.11 14.36 -6.06
C SER A 76 2.34 14.43 -6.98
N GLY A 77 2.30 13.78 -8.15
CA GLY A 77 3.45 13.63 -9.03
C GLY A 77 4.39 12.47 -8.66
N PHE A 78 4.19 11.83 -7.49
CA PHE A 78 5.03 10.72 -7.02
C PHE A 78 4.44 9.37 -7.42
N ILE A 79 4.48 9.06 -8.72
CA ILE A 79 4.02 7.77 -9.25
C ILE A 79 4.94 6.66 -8.76
N LEU A 80 4.36 5.58 -8.28
CA LEU A 80 5.08 4.39 -7.84
C LEU A 80 5.23 3.44 -9.03
N LYS A 81 6.43 3.39 -9.62
CA LYS A 81 6.76 2.45 -10.71
C LYS A 81 7.04 1.07 -10.13
N VAL A 82 6.26 0.10 -10.57
CA VAL A 82 6.37 -1.29 -10.09
C VAL A 82 7.56 -1.97 -10.73
N THR A 83 8.46 -2.48 -9.90
CA THR A 83 9.61 -3.28 -10.33
C THR A 83 9.42 -4.77 -10.09
N GLU A 84 8.63 -5.14 -9.07
CA GLU A 84 8.27 -6.52 -8.78
C GLU A 84 6.92 -6.57 -8.08
N LEU A 85 6.15 -7.62 -8.35
CA LEU A 85 4.90 -7.94 -7.67
C LEU A 85 4.94 -9.41 -7.27
N ARG A 86 4.82 -9.68 -5.98
CA ARG A 86 4.78 -11.02 -5.39
C ARG A 86 3.44 -11.25 -4.71
N ILE A 87 3.06 -12.49 -4.60
CA ILE A 87 1.88 -12.92 -3.86
C ILE A 87 2.34 -14.00 -2.87
N ASP A 88 1.68 -14.11 -1.72
CA ASP A 88 2.03 -15.10 -0.71
C ASP A 88 1.56 -16.54 -1.08
N ASP A 89 1.78 -17.49 -0.22
CA ASP A 89 1.58 -18.91 -0.49
C ASP A 89 0.13 -19.28 -0.78
N ASP A 90 -0.82 -18.73 -0.01
CA ASP A 90 -2.26 -18.96 -0.25
C ASP A 90 -2.93 -17.89 -1.10
N GLN A 91 -2.13 -17.00 -1.66
CA GLN A 91 -2.51 -15.95 -2.61
C GLN A 91 -3.55 -14.96 -2.07
N ASP A 92 -3.45 -14.59 -0.80
CA ASP A 92 -4.37 -13.64 -0.16
C ASP A 92 -3.72 -12.32 0.28
N SER A 93 -2.41 -12.14 0.02
CA SER A 93 -1.68 -10.90 0.28
C SER A 93 -0.65 -10.60 -0.82
N ILE A 94 -0.50 -9.33 -1.17
CA ILE A 94 0.43 -8.88 -2.21
C ILE A 94 1.59 -8.09 -1.59
N TRP A 95 2.79 -8.39 -2.05
CA TRP A 95 3.97 -7.59 -1.84
C TRP A 95 4.37 -6.88 -3.14
N LEU A 96 4.27 -5.56 -3.14
CA LEU A 96 4.58 -4.70 -4.27
C LEU A 96 5.92 -3.99 -4.04
N THR A 97 6.89 -4.22 -4.90
CA THR A 97 8.17 -3.50 -4.89
C THR A 97 8.13 -2.40 -5.93
N VAL A 98 8.47 -1.17 -5.53
CA VAL A 98 8.36 0.01 -6.38
C VAL A 98 9.63 0.87 -6.39
N ASP A 99 9.88 1.52 -7.51
CA ASP A 99 10.79 2.66 -7.60
C ASP A 99 10.00 3.94 -7.35
N ILE A 100 10.37 4.67 -6.31
CA ILE A 100 9.78 5.95 -5.92
C ILE A 100 10.79 7.11 -6.02
N GLY A 101 12.08 6.81 -6.31
CA GLY A 101 13.15 7.80 -6.26
C GLY A 101 13.21 8.52 -4.90
N GLU A 102 13.37 9.83 -4.92
CA GLU A 102 13.36 10.67 -3.71
C GLU A 102 11.93 11.08 -3.25
N GLY A 103 10.90 10.52 -3.86
CA GLY A 103 9.51 10.86 -3.60
C GLY A 103 8.97 10.38 -2.26
N SER A 104 7.66 10.59 -2.08
CA SER A 104 6.87 10.24 -0.90
C SER A 104 5.69 9.36 -1.27
N SER A 105 5.42 8.34 -0.45
CA SER A 105 4.19 7.56 -0.55
C SER A 105 3.07 8.07 0.36
N CYS A 106 3.40 8.82 1.39
CA CYS A 106 2.45 9.27 2.40
C CYS A 106 1.78 10.60 2.00
N HIS A 107 0.43 10.67 2.10
CA HIS A 107 -0.31 11.91 1.85
C HIS A 107 -0.01 13.03 2.86
N VAL A 108 0.53 12.69 4.03
CA VAL A 108 0.98 13.66 5.05
C VAL A 108 2.31 14.32 4.67
N GLY A 109 2.99 13.79 3.64
CA GLY A 109 4.25 14.33 3.13
C GLY A 109 5.51 13.57 3.55
N TYR A 110 5.42 12.63 4.48
CA TYR A 110 6.54 11.74 4.83
C TYR A 110 6.80 10.71 3.73
N ARG A 111 8.05 10.21 3.64
CA ARG A 111 8.41 9.20 2.64
C ARG A 111 7.60 7.93 2.80
N SER A 112 7.55 7.38 4.02
CA SER A 112 6.73 6.23 4.38
C SER A 112 5.46 6.65 5.12
N CYS A 113 4.38 5.87 4.97
CA CYS A 113 3.21 5.98 5.84
C CYS A 113 3.50 5.50 7.27
N PHE A 114 4.57 4.73 7.45
CA PHE A 114 5.02 4.18 8.74
C PHE A 114 6.10 5.06 9.39
N TYR A 115 5.92 6.38 9.36
CA TYR A 115 6.87 7.37 9.87
C TYR A 115 6.86 7.54 11.40
N ARG A 116 6.10 6.69 12.12
CA ARG A 116 6.05 6.67 13.59
C ARG A 116 6.18 5.24 14.09
N SER A 117 6.90 5.05 15.19
CA SER A 117 7.01 3.78 15.89
C SER A 117 6.21 3.78 17.19
N ILE A 118 5.67 2.62 17.52
CA ILE A 118 5.02 2.35 18.80
C ILE A 118 6.08 1.78 19.75
N PRO A 119 6.31 2.36 20.94
CA PRO A 119 7.25 1.81 21.90
C PRO A 119 6.77 0.43 22.38
N LEU A 120 7.72 -0.49 22.54
CA LEU A 120 7.46 -1.81 23.12
C LEU A 120 7.73 -1.80 24.62
N GLY A 121 6.95 -2.56 25.38
CA GLY A 121 7.06 -2.70 26.83
C GLY A 121 5.70 -2.67 27.53
N PRO A 122 5.69 -2.68 28.87
CA PRO A 122 4.46 -2.61 29.64
C PRO A 122 3.67 -1.32 29.35
N ILE A 123 2.36 -1.46 29.18
CA ILE A 123 1.44 -0.32 29.07
C ILE A 123 0.93 0.03 30.47
N GLU A 124 1.23 1.24 30.93
CA GLU A 124 0.76 1.75 32.20
C GLU A 124 -0.75 2.08 32.11
N ASN A 125 -1.54 1.52 33.02
CA ASN A 125 -2.98 1.78 33.07
C ASN A 125 -3.26 3.28 33.27
N GLY A 126 -4.18 3.81 32.47
CA GLY A 126 -4.59 5.21 32.53
C GLY A 126 -3.66 6.20 31.85
N ARG A 127 -2.61 5.74 31.16
CA ARG A 127 -1.73 6.60 30.35
C ARG A 127 -1.86 6.31 28.87
N GLU A 128 -1.84 7.37 28.08
CA GLU A 128 -1.81 7.27 26.62
C GLU A 128 -0.41 6.83 26.14
N VAL A 129 -0.38 5.93 25.15
CA VAL A 129 0.88 5.48 24.52
C VAL A 129 1.36 6.55 23.55
N GLN A 130 2.53 7.13 23.83
CA GLN A 130 3.15 8.12 22.97
C GLN A 130 4.00 7.45 21.89
N MET A 131 3.71 7.73 20.61
CA MET A 131 4.51 7.27 19.49
C MET A 131 5.77 8.14 19.29
N LYS A 132 6.80 7.54 18.70
CA LYS A 132 8.03 8.23 18.32
C LYS A 132 8.10 8.41 16.81
N PHE A 133 8.46 9.61 16.33
CA PHE A 133 8.70 9.86 14.91
C PHE A 133 10.01 9.20 14.49
N THR A 134 9.97 8.42 13.41
CA THR A 134 11.13 7.78 12.76
C THR A 134 11.65 8.62 11.59
N GLU A 135 10.79 9.44 10.98
CA GLU A 135 11.15 10.45 9.98
C GLU A 135 10.98 11.84 10.59
N LYS A 136 11.99 12.71 10.40
CA LYS A 136 11.99 14.06 10.98
C LYS A 136 11.41 15.10 10.02
N GLU A 137 11.55 14.87 8.71
CA GLU A 137 11.21 15.87 7.69
C GLU A 137 10.22 15.31 6.67
N LYS A 138 9.32 16.17 6.24
CA LYS A 138 8.40 15.88 5.14
C LYS A 138 9.11 16.12 3.80
N LYS A 139 8.82 15.30 2.80
CA LYS A 139 9.31 15.45 1.42
C LYS A 139 8.55 16.53 0.66
N PHE A 140 7.33 16.84 1.07
CA PHE A 140 6.51 17.92 0.51
C PHE A 140 5.53 18.46 1.54
N ASP A 141 4.97 19.64 1.26
CA ASP A 141 3.90 20.24 2.03
C ASP A 141 2.53 19.78 1.50
N PRO A 142 1.75 18.99 2.30
CA PRO A 142 0.47 18.48 1.86
C PRO A 142 -0.56 19.56 1.50
N GLU A 143 -0.52 20.70 2.18
CA GLU A 143 -1.46 21.81 1.92
C GLU A 143 -1.26 22.40 0.53
N LYS A 144 0.00 22.45 0.05
CA LYS A 144 0.32 22.91 -1.31
C LYS A 144 -0.07 21.89 -2.37
N VAL A 145 0.19 20.59 -2.12
CA VAL A 145 -0.03 19.52 -3.10
C VAL A 145 -1.52 19.17 -3.21
N TYR A 146 -2.24 19.11 -2.09
CA TYR A 146 -3.64 18.69 -2.01
C TYR A 146 -4.60 19.83 -1.71
N LYS A 147 -4.25 21.05 -2.09
CA LYS A 147 -5.07 22.25 -1.84
C LYS A 147 -6.53 22.03 -2.25
N GLY A 148 -7.44 22.22 -1.31
CA GLY A 148 -8.89 22.08 -1.54
C GLY A 148 -9.39 20.64 -1.60
N GLN A 149 -8.54 19.64 -1.41
CA GLN A 149 -8.96 18.23 -1.33
C GLN A 149 -9.16 17.82 0.14
N PRO A 150 -10.22 17.04 0.45
CA PRO A 150 -10.44 16.56 1.80
C PRO A 150 -9.36 15.57 2.22
N ASN A 151 -8.96 15.62 3.49
CA ASN A 151 -8.05 14.63 4.06
C ASN A 151 -8.69 13.23 3.97
N PRO A 152 -7.97 12.21 3.44
CA PRO A 152 -8.49 10.85 3.33
C PRO A 152 -8.67 10.15 4.68
N THR A 153 -7.99 10.61 5.74
CA THR A 153 -8.16 10.09 7.09
C THR A 153 -9.54 10.46 7.63
N LYS A 154 -10.29 9.46 8.11
CA LYS A 154 -11.59 9.63 8.76
C LYS A 154 -11.45 9.40 10.26
N ILE A 155 -12.18 10.17 11.05
CA ILE A 155 -12.30 10.02 12.51
C ILE A 155 -13.49 9.11 12.81
#